data_2f2c40213cc34a5108f65d2432ac008e
#
_entry.id   2f2c40213cc34a5108f65d2432ac008e
#
_cell.length_a   1.000
_cell.length_b   1.000
_cell.length_c   1.000
_cell.angle_alpha   90.00
_cell.angle_beta   90.00
_cell.angle_gamma   90.00
#
_symmetry.space_group_name_H-M   'P 1'
#
loop_
_entity.id
_entity.type
_entity.pdbx_description
1 polymer ?
#
loop_
_entity_poly.entity_id
_entity_poly.type
_entity_poly.pdbx_seq_one_letter_code
_entity_poly.pdbx_strand_id
1 'polypeptide(L)'
;MTRPDSGQPATSPAGARPIDFAELRGPVVRQVGQLMAGAAMTAPKSGGQLLTAGSPAFLETVLVEDPTTLLRLAEWMRARGAERREAIWFRDADAAQALDGVLFIGLVNPYPPNYDCGACGYATCAEFLHATKQQRADSAELEFTGPTCTLRNVDLGVAVGSAARTAALHCVDARCQTRIAVAARKLGLIHADLAVALSLSLTHKAITFDRRMPDIDYDALTLASTETLPVAVPGAIRADGARNKQQPRQPTPRRTRRPPAANP
;
A
#
# COMPACT_ATOMS: atom_id res chain seq x y z
N MET A 1 40.87 53.00 -31.17
CA MET A 1 39.73 52.33 -30.49
C MET A 1 40.16 50.91 -30.12
N THR A 2 40.71 50.75 -28.94
CA THR A 2 41.19 49.50 -28.36
C THR A 2 40.04 48.88 -27.55
N ARG A 3 39.67 47.62 -27.86
CA ARG A 3 38.72 46.87 -27.08
C ARG A 3 39.29 46.65 -25.67
N PRO A 4 38.47 46.79 -24.62
CA PRO A 4 38.90 46.39 -23.29
C PRO A 4 38.89 44.87 -23.19
N ASP A 5 39.92 44.40 -22.53
CA ASP A 5 40.29 43.00 -22.26
C ASP A 5 39.22 42.25 -21.52
N SER A 6 39.04 41.02 -21.95
CA SER A 6 38.07 40.09 -21.47
C SER A 6 38.24 39.75 -19.99
N GLY A 7 37.20 39.99 -19.21
CA GLY A 7 37.18 39.67 -17.79
C GLY A 7 37.53 38.22 -17.52
N GLN A 8 38.32 38.01 -16.49
CA GLN A 8 38.61 36.73 -15.88
C GLN A 8 37.31 35.97 -15.60
N PRO A 9 37.25 34.66 -15.86
CA PRO A 9 36.10 33.86 -15.43
C PRO A 9 35.99 33.95 -13.92
N ALA A 10 34.77 34.27 -13.45
CA ALA A 10 34.45 34.28 -12.03
C ALA A 10 34.85 32.93 -11.43
N THR A 11 35.80 32.93 -10.52
CA THR A 11 36.17 31.76 -9.73
C THR A 11 34.94 31.37 -8.94
N SER A 12 34.33 30.22 -9.26
CA SER A 12 33.32 29.60 -8.41
C SER A 12 33.82 29.51 -6.98
N PRO A 13 32.98 29.82 -5.97
CA PRO A 13 33.39 29.68 -4.58
C PRO A 13 33.88 28.24 -4.35
N ALA A 14 35.11 28.13 -3.88
CA ALA A 14 35.75 26.86 -3.59
C ALA A 14 34.88 26.07 -2.62
N GLY A 15 34.26 24.95 -3.07
CA GLY A 15 33.59 23.99 -2.23
C GLY A 15 32.16 23.57 -2.59
N ALA A 16 31.45 24.30 -3.47
CA ALA A 16 30.09 23.88 -3.86
C ALA A 16 30.12 22.96 -5.09
N ARG A 17 30.01 21.66 -4.88
CA ARG A 17 29.77 20.69 -5.96
C ARG A 17 28.32 20.78 -6.43
N PRO A 18 28.03 20.90 -7.73
CA PRO A 18 26.67 20.74 -8.23
C PRO A 18 26.11 19.36 -7.87
N ILE A 19 24.89 19.31 -7.37
CA ILE A 19 24.18 18.08 -7.05
C ILE A 19 23.22 17.83 -8.21
N ASP A 20 23.33 16.68 -8.86
CA ASP A 20 22.42 16.32 -9.93
C ASP A 20 21.09 15.77 -9.41
N PHE A 21 20.12 15.59 -10.32
CA PHE A 21 18.79 15.10 -9.94
C PHE A 21 18.82 13.66 -9.42
N ALA A 22 19.72 12.82 -9.90
CA ALA A 22 19.82 11.43 -9.44
C ALA A 22 20.23 11.39 -7.95
N GLU A 23 21.13 12.28 -7.53
CA GLU A 23 21.53 12.41 -6.13
C GLU A 23 20.44 13.02 -5.25
N LEU A 24 19.61 13.93 -5.78
CA LEU A 24 18.51 14.57 -5.05
C LEU A 24 17.30 13.65 -4.86
N ARG A 25 17.10 12.71 -5.75
CA ARG A 25 15.89 11.89 -5.84
C ARG A 25 15.58 11.13 -4.55
N GLY A 26 16.53 10.36 -4.03
CA GLY A 26 16.35 9.60 -2.78
C GLY A 26 16.07 10.49 -1.56
N PRO A 27 16.89 11.51 -1.27
CA PRO A 27 16.63 12.47 -0.19
C PRO A 27 15.25 13.13 -0.26
N VAL A 28 14.78 13.52 -1.45
CA VAL A 28 13.46 14.14 -1.63
C VAL A 28 12.34 13.14 -1.32
N VAL A 29 12.43 11.91 -1.85
CA VAL A 29 11.43 10.87 -1.56
C VAL A 29 11.39 10.52 -0.08
N ARG A 30 12.54 10.45 0.59
CA ARG A 30 12.64 10.24 2.04
C ARG A 30 11.92 11.34 2.81
N GLN A 31 12.24 12.60 2.52
CA GLN A 31 11.66 13.76 3.19
C GLN A 31 10.15 13.80 3.00
N VAL A 32 9.67 13.60 1.77
CA VAL A 32 8.24 13.57 1.46
C VAL A 32 7.55 12.38 2.15
N GLY A 33 8.16 11.20 2.15
CA GLY A 33 7.66 10.02 2.87
C GLY A 33 7.49 10.27 4.37
N GLN A 34 8.41 11.00 5.01
CA GLN A 34 8.30 11.41 6.41
C GLN A 34 7.13 12.39 6.63
N LEU A 35 6.96 13.38 5.76
CA LEU A 35 5.82 14.30 5.81
C LEU A 35 4.49 13.56 5.60
N MET A 36 4.45 12.59 4.69
CA MET A 36 3.29 11.72 4.46
C MET A 36 2.95 10.91 5.70
N ALA A 37 3.94 10.33 6.38
CA ALA A 37 3.72 9.60 7.64
C ALA A 37 3.14 10.52 8.71
N GLY A 38 3.67 11.73 8.87
CA GLY A 38 3.10 12.75 9.74
C GLY A 38 1.64 13.09 9.40
N ALA A 39 1.35 13.30 8.11
CA ALA A 39 0.00 13.59 7.62
C ALA A 39 -0.97 12.43 7.87
N ALA A 40 -0.53 11.16 7.73
CA ALA A 40 -1.33 9.99 8.07
C ALA A 40 -1.67 9.93 9.55
N MET A 41 -0.68 10.17 10.41
CA MET A 41 -0.85 10.10 11.86
C MET A 41 -1.74 11.22 12.41
N THR A 42 -1.65 12.41 11.86
CA THR A 42 -2.43 13.59 12.31
C THR A 42 -3.78 13.75 11.62
N ALA A 43 -4.07 12.96 10.58
CA ALA A 43 -5.37 12.99 9.92
C ALA A 43 -6.52 12.73 10.91
N PRO A 44 -7.70 13.37 10.73
CA PRO A 44 -8.86 13.17 11.59
C PRO A 44 -9.29 11.70 11.63
N LYS A 45 -9.63 11.19 12.80
CA LYS A 45 -10.03 9.80 13.02
C LYS A 45 -11.16 9.68 14.03
N SER A 46 -11.95 8.62 13.88
CA SER A 46 -13.06 8.30 14.78
C SER A 46 -12.57 8.11 16.22
N GLY A 47 -13.28 8.70 17.17
CA GLY A 47 -12.94 8.63 18.59
C GLY A 47 -11.81 9.57 19.02
N GLY A 48 -11.51 10.58 18.18
CA GLY A 48 -10.45 11.51 18.49
C GLY A 48 -9.13 10.79 18.66
N GLN A 49 -8.60 10.24 17.59
CA GLN A 49 -7.31 9.56 17.62
C GLN A 49 -6.27 10.46 18.25
N LEU A 50 -5.88 10.13 19.40
CA LEU A 50 -4.92 10.91 20.13
C LEU A 50 -3.67 10.08 20.37
N LEU A 51 -2.56 10.59 19.89
CA LEU A 51 -1.25 10.24 20.43
C LEU A 51 -1.08 10.98 21.76
N THR A 52 -2.07 10.83 22.64
CA THR A 52 -1.94 11.29 24.03
C THR A 52 -1.07 10.32 24.78
N ALA A 53 -0.30 10.85 25.71
CA ALA A 53 0.52 10.02 26.59
C ALA A 53 -0.32 8.89 27.20
N GLY A 54 0.07 7.64 26.97
CA GLY A 54 -0.60 6.45 27.50
C GLY A 54 -1.71 5.83 26.62
N SER A 55 -2.11 6.47 25.51
CA SER A 55 -3.05 5.85 24.57
C SER A 55 -2.31 5.07 23.49
N PRO A 56 -2.57 3.77 23.30
CA PRO A 56 -1.93 3.02 22.23
C PRO A 56 -2.40 3.55 20.87
N ALA A 57 -1.47 3.84 19.99
CA ALA A 57 -1.78 4.14 18.59
C ALA A 57 -2.42 2.92 17.95
N PHE A 58 -3.49 3.12 17.17
CA PHE A 58 -4.07 2.06 16.35
C PHE A 58 -3.62 2.12 14.89
N LEU A 59 -2.75 3.08 14.55
CA LEU A 59 -2.07 3.16 13.26
C LEU A 59 -0.57 2.95 13.45
N GLU A 60 0.00 2.23 12.49
CA GLU A 60 1.43 2.06 12.29
C GLU A 60 1.81 2.65 10.93
N THR A 61 2.94 3.34 10.85
CA THR A 61 3.52 3.81 9.60
C THR A 61 4.97 3.36 9.49
N VAL A 62 5.34 2.80 8.35
CA VAL A 62 6.70 2.33 8.08
C VAL A 62 7.11 2.82 6.68
N LEU A 63 8.21 3.56 6.61
CA LEU A 63 8.82 3.98 5.34
C LEU A 63 9.98 3.04 5.00
N VAL A 64 9.93 2.45 3.82
CA VAL A 64 10.99 1.61 3.26
C VAL A 64 11.51 2.28 1.98
N GLU A 65 12.81 2.50 1.91
CA GLU A 65 13.51 3.09 0.75
C GLU A 65 14.78 2.30 0.39
N ASP A 66 15.12 1.31 1.20
CA ASP A 66 16.27 0.45 0.94
C ASP A 66 16.03 -0.47 -0.26
N PRO A 67 16.87 -0.40 -1.32
CA PRO A 67 16.70 -1.20 -2.53
C PRO A 67 16.69 -2.72 -2.27
N THR A 68 17.45 -3.19 -1.30
CA THR A 68 17.49 -4.61 -0.94
C THR A 68 16.16 -5.07 -0.36
N THR A 69 15.56 -4.25 0.48
CA THR A 69 14.23 -4.53 1.06
C THR A 69 13.14 -4.45 -0.01
N LEU A 70 13.21 -3.49 -0.94
CA LEU A 70 12.27 -3.40 -2.07
C LEU A 70 12.38 -4.64 -2.98
N LEU A 71 13.59 -5.13 -3.22
CA LEU A 71 13.80 -6.37 -3.96
C LEU A 71 13.19 -7.59 -3.24
N ARG A 72 13.42 -7.73 -1.93
CA ARG A 72 12.82 -8.81 -1.11
C ARG A 72 11.29 -8.79 -1.15
N LEU A 73 10.67 -7.61 -1.11
CA LEU A 73 9.22 -7.45 -1.28
C LEU A 73 8.78 -7.97 -2.65
N ALA A 74 9.49 -7.58 -3.71
CA ALA A 74 9.19 -8.02 -5.08
C ALA A 74 9.35 -9.55 -5.25
N GLU A 75 10.39 -10.14 -4.70
CA GLU A 75 10.63 -11.58 -4.72
C GLU A 75 9.51 -12.35 -4.01
N TRP A 76 9.12 -11.92 -2.81
CA TRP A 76 7.98 -12.50 -2.10
C TRP A 76 6.69 -12.41 -2.92
N MET A 77 6.44 -11.27 -3.55
CA MET A 77 5.27 -11.07 -4.40
C MET A 77 5.26 -11.98 -5.63
N ARG A 78 6.42 -12.20 -6.27
CA ARG A 78 6.55 -13.15 -7.40
C ARG A 78 6.26 -14.59 -6.95
N ALA A 79 6.82 -15.02 -5.82
CA ALA A 79 6.55 -16.33 -5.25
C ALA A 79 5.05 -16.52 -4.98
N ARG A 80 4.40 -15.50 -4.40
CA ARG A 80 2.95 -15.52 -4.15
C ARG A 80 2.15 -15.54 -5.45
N GLY A 81 2.60 -14.82 -6.48
CA GLY A 81 1.98 -14.82 -7.81
C GLY A 81 2.06 -16.19 -8.49
N ALA A 82 3.19 -16.87 -8.36
CA ALA A 82 3.35 -18.24 -8.86
C ALA A 82 2.43 -19.23 -8.13
N GLU A 83 2.40 -19.18 -6.81
CA GLU A 83 1.51 -20.03 -5.98
C GLU A 83 0.03 -19.84 -6.34
N ARG A 84 -0.40 -18.58 -6.51
CA ARG A 84 -1.79 -18.25 -6.84
C ARG A 84 -2.12 -18.34 -8.33
N ARG A 85 -1.12 -18.47 -9.19
CA ARG A 85 -1.23 -18.40 -10.67
C ARG A 85 -1.92 -17.09 -11.12
N GLU A 86 -1.48 -15.97 -10.55
CA GLU A 86 -2.05 -14.64 -10.79
C GLU A 86 -0.99 -13.66 -11.30
N ALA A 87 -1.03 -13.32 -12.60
CA ALA A 87 -0.07 -12.42 -13.26
C ALA A 87 0.01 -11.01 -12.65
N ILE A 88 -1.04 -10.57 -11.95
CA ILE A 88 -1.08 -9.26 -11.33
C ILE A 88 -0.03 -9.08 -10.22
N TRP A 89 0.37 -10.16 -9.54
CA TRP A 89 1.43 -10.13 -8.53
C TRP A 89 2.80 -9.87 -9.15
N PHE A 90 3.09 -10.46 -10.31
CA PHE A 90 4.35 -10.24 -11.04
C PHE A 90 4.44 -8.81 -11.53
N ARG A 91 3.36 -8.28 -12.13
CA ARG A 91 3.28 -6.89 -12.58
C ARG A 91 3.55 -5.90 -11.42
N ASP A 92 2.94 -6.15 -10.26
CA ASP A 92 3.10 -5.28 -9.10
C ASP A 92 4.48 -5.46 -8.46
N ALA A 93 5.08 -6.66 -8.53
CA ALA A 93 6.44 -6.92 -8.08
C ALA A 93 7.48 -6.18 -8.93
N ASP A 94 7.32 -6.20 -10.27
CA ASP A 94 8.21 -5.46 -11.18
C ASP A 94 8.16 -3.96 -10.91
N ALA A 95 6.98 -3.42 -10.58
CA ALA A 95 6.89 -2.04 -10.15
C ALA A 95 7.54 -1.82 -8.79
N ALA A 96 7.34 -2.73 -7.82
CA ALA A 96 7.82 -2.57 -6.45
C ALA A 96 9.35 -2.45 -6.38
N GLN A 97 10.09 -3.27 -7.14
CA GLN A 97 11.56 -3.21 -7.17
C GLN A 97 12.12 -1.94 -7.84
N ALA A 98 11.32 -1.24 -8.65
CA ALA A 98 11.72 -0.03 -9.35
C ALA A 98 11.31 1.26 -8.62
N LEU A 99 10.70 1.16 -7.43
CA LEU A 99 10.29 2.30 -6.63
C LEU A 99 11.48 2.99 -5.97
N ASP A 100 11.30 4.26 -5.65
CA ASP A 100 12.23 5.01 -4.79
C ASP A 100 11.94 4.79 -3.31
N GLY A 101 10.74 4.35 -2.99
CA GLY A 101 10.33 4.00 -1.64
C GLY A 101 8.87 3.55 -1.56
N VAL A 102 8.49 3.10 -0.39
CA VAL A 102 7.12 2.70 -0.06
C VAL A 102 6.79 3.15 1.35
N LEU A 103 5.71 3.90 1.51
CA LEU A 103 5.15 4.17 2.83
C LEU A 103 4.02 3.18 3.10
N PHE A 104 4.18 2.36 4.12
CA PHE A 104 3.14 1.49 4.64
C PHE A 104 2.34 2.22 5.73
N ILE A 105 1.02 2.09 5.69
CA ILE A 105 0.10 2.61 6.70
C ILE A 105 -0.84 1.47 7.06
N GLY A 106 -0.94 1.12 8.33
CA GLY A 106 -1.74 -0.02 8.74
C GLY A 106 -2.44 0.14 10.08
N LEU A 107 -3.47 -0.65 10.28
CA LEU A 107 -4.23 -0.76 11.53
C LEU A 107 -3.57 -1.79 12.44
N VAL A 108 -3.14 -1.37 13.63
CA VAL A 108 -2.60 -2.23 14.68
C VAL A 108 -3.63 -2.32 15.80
N ASN A 109 -4.09 -3.54 16.12
CA ASN A 109 -5.10 -3.73 17.16
C ASN A 109 -6.29 -2.75 17.04
N PRO A 110 -7.03 -2.74 15.93
CA PRO A 110 -8.01 -1.72 15.62
C PRO A 110 -9.28 -1.86 16.46
N TYR A 111 -9.18 -1.52 17.75
CA TYR A 111 -10.34 -1.50 18.65
C TYR A 111 -11.40 -0.52 18.15
N PRO A 112 -12.68 -0.88 18.21
CA PRO A 112 -13.75 0.03 17.84
C PRO A 112 -13.77 1.26 18.77
N PRO A 113 -14.25 2.43 18.29
CA PRO A 113 -14.29 3.66 19.06
C PRO A 113 -15.41 3.70 20.11
N ASN A 114 -16.11 2.60 20.36
CA ASN A 114 -17.22 2.44 21.32
C ASN A 114 -18.42 3.38 21.06
N TYR A 115 -18.79 3.52 19.77
CA TYR A 115 -19.95 4.34 19.37
C TYR A 115 -21.24 3.54 19.25
N ASP A 116 -21.18 2.22 19.31
CA ASP A 116 -22.32 1.32 19.12
C ASP A 116 -23.14 1.68 17.86
N CYS A 117 -22.41 2.05 16.78
CA CYS A 117 -22.99 2.66 15.58
C CYS A 117 -23.64 1.63 14.63
N GLY A 118 -23.50 0.33 14.88
CA GLY A 118 -24.08 -0.73 14.06
C GLY A 118 -23.43 -0.95 12.69
N ALA A 119 -22.46 -0.12 12.24
CA ALA A 119 -21.89 -0.17 10.89
C ALA A 119 -21.17 -1.50 10.56
N CYS A 120 -20.71 -2.25 11.55
CA CYS A 120 -20.10 -3.56 11.42
C CYS A 120 -21.11 -4.72 11.47
N GLY A 121 -22.44 -4.43 11.60
CA GLY A 121 -23.52 -5.41 11.64
C GLY A 121 -23.87 -5.92 13.04
N TYR A 122 -23.25 -5.38 14.10
CA TYR A 122 -23.55 -5.69 15.49
C TYR A 122 -24.18 -4.49 16.19
N ALA A 123 -25.08 -4.71 17.16
CA ALA A 123 -25.77 -3.63 17.86
C ALA A 123 -24.79 -2.83 18.74
N THR A 124 -23.81 -3.50 19.34
CA THR A 124 -22.80 -2.88 20.19
C THR A 124 -21.38 -3.23 19.77
N CYS A 125 -20.43 -2.37 20.11
CA CYS A 125 -19.00 -2.62 19.90
C CYS A 125 -18.51 -3.84 20.71
N ALA A 126 -19.09 -4.06 21.90
CA ALA A 126 -18.77 -5.20 22.74
C ALA A 126 -19.21 -6.52 22.10
N GLU A 127 -20.40 -6.58 21.50
CA GLU A 127 -20.87 -7.74 20.73
C GLU A 127 -19.97 -8.02 19.54
N PHE A 128 -19.58 -7.00 18.77
CA PHE A 128 -18.63 -7.14 17.67
C PHE A 128 -17.32 -7.79 18.14
N LEU A 129 -16.71 -7.27 19.18
CA LEU A 129 -15.44 -7.80 19.71
C LEU A 129 -15.58 -9.25 20.17
N HIS A 130 -16.66 -9.55 20.89
CA HIS A 130 -16.92 -10.90 21.39
C HIS A 130 -17.14 -11.88 20.24
N ALA A 131 -18.05 -11.55 19.30
CA ALA A 131 -18.42 -12.42 18.18
C ALA A 131 -17.28 -12.66 17.18
N THR A 132 -16.36 -11.67 17.01
CA THR A 132 -15.29 -11.76 16.03
C THR A 132 -13.96 -12.28 16.58
N LYS A 133 -13.86 -12.51 17.91
CA LYS A 133 -12.62 -12.92 18.57
C LYS A 133 -11.99 -14.16 17.93
N GLN A 134 -12.77 -15.22 17.72
CA GLN A 134 -12.28 -16.47 17.13
C GLN A 134 -11.92 -16.28 15.65
N GLN A 135 -12.75 -15.59 14.87
CA GLN A 135 -12.51 -15.32 13.46
C GLN A 135 -11.22 -14.53 13.26
N ARG A 136 -10.91 -13.58 14.15
CA ARG A 136 -9.66 -12.84 14.10
C ARG A 136 -8.46 -13.73 14.40
N ALA A 137 -8.55 -14.63 15.36
CA ALA A 137 -7.49 -15.58 15.66
C ALA A 137 -7.26 -16.52 14.46
N ASP A 138 -8.33 -17.05 13.86
CA ASP A 138 -8.24 -17.95 12.70
C ASP A 138 -7.69 -17.23 11.44
N SER A 139 -7.90 -15.92 11.34
CA SER A 139 -7.42 -15.10 10.21
C SER A 139 -6.02 -14.52 10.40
N ALA A 140 -5.34 -14.74 11.52
CA ALA A 140 -4.02 -14.16 11.81
C ALA A 140 -2.97 -14.55 10.77
N GLU A 141 -3.04 -15.77 10.24
CA GLU A 141 -2.13 -16.28 9.22
C GLU A 141 -2.54 -15.95 7.78
N LEU A 142 -3.68 -15.31 7.58
CA LEU A 142 -4.12 -14.84 6.26
C LEU A 142 -3.29 -13.63 5.80
N GLU A 143 -3.58 -13.13 4.61
CA GLU A 143 -2.95 -11.91 4.08
C GLU A 143 -3.19 -10.71 5.00
N PHE A 144 -4.39 -10.61 5.53
CA PHE A 144 -4.77 -9.63 6.56
C PHE A 144 -5.61 -10.29 7.65
N THR A 145 -5.56 -9.73 8.85
CA THR A 145 -6.34 -10.21 9.99
C THR A 145 -7.67 -9.47 10.06
N GLY A 146 -8.77 -10.20 10.10
CA GLY A 146 -10.12 -9.65 10.20
C GLY A 146 -11.06 -10.52 11.02
N PRO A 147 -12.29 -10.06 11.21
CA PRO A 147 -12.91 -8.78 10.80
C PRO A 147 -12.35 -7.57 11.55
N THR A 148 -12.44 -6.41 10.92
CA THR A 148 -12.08 -5.12 11.52
C THR A 148 -13.31 -4.20 11.61
N CYS A 149 -13.30 -3.28 12.58
CA CYS A 149 -14.34 -2.27 12.73
C CYS A 149 -14.44 -1.41 11.46
N THR A 150 -15.66 -1.20 10.95
CA THR A 150 -15.90 -0.40 9.73
C THR A 150 -15.35 1.02 9.87
N LEU A 151 -15.54 1.69 11.02
CA LEU A 151 -15.03 3.03 11.25
C LEU A 151 -13.49 3.06 11.26
N ARG A 152 -12.84 2.01 11.77
CA ARG A 152 -11.36 1.92 11.71
C ARG A 152 -10.86 1.75 10.26
N ASN A 153 -11.61 1.08 9.41
CA ASN A 153 -11.28 1.02 7.97
C ASN A 153 -11.45 2.38 7.29
N VAL A 154 -12.47 3.15 7.69
CA VAL A 154 -12.62 4.54 7.24
C VAL A 154 -11.46 5.40 7.74
N ASP A 155 -11.05 5.27 9.00
CA ASP A 155 -9.91 5.99 9.59
C ASP A 155 -8.61 5.68 8.82
N LEU A 156 -8.38 4.42 8.44
CA LEU A 156 -7.25 4.03 7.58
C LEU A 156 -7.34 4.73 6.22
N GLY A 157 -8.51 4.74 5.60
CA GLY A 157 -8.73 5.43 4.31
C GLY A 157 -8.45 6.93 4.40
N VAL A 158 -8.85 7.60 5.48
CA VAL A 158 -8.57 9.02 5.74
C VAL A 158 -7.06 9.25 5.91
N ALA A 159 -6.38 8.40 6.67
CA ALA A 159 -4.93 8.48 6.85
C ALA A 159 -4.16 8.30 5.53
N VAL A 160 -4.55 7.30 4.74
CA VAL A 160 -3.97 7.02 3.41
C VAL A 160 -4.22 8.18 2.45
N GLY A 161 -5.44 8.73 2.42
CA GLY A 161 -5.80 9.89 1.59
C GLY A 161 -5.02 11.15 1.96
N SER A 162 -4.83 11.41 3.26
CA SER A 162 -4.01 12.52 3.76
C SER A 162 -2.55 12.39 3.34
N ALA A 163 -1.97 11.19 3.48
CA ALA A 163 -0.61 10.91 3.04
C ALA A 163 -0.45 11.06 1.52
N ALA A 164 -1.37 10.50 0.73
CA ALA A 164 -1.33 10.59 -0.73
C ALA A 164 -1.44 12.04 -1.22
N ARG A 165 -2.30 12.86 -0.58
CA ARG A 165 -2.37 14.29 -0.86
C ARG A 165 -1.04 14.99 -0.58
N THR A 166 -0.38 14.65 0.53
CA THR A 166 0.93 15.23 0.88
C THR A 166 1.97 14.93 -0.19
N ALA A 167 2.03 13.68 -0.70
CA ALA A 167 2.93 13.34 -1.81
C ALA A 167 2.64 14.18 -3.06
N ALA A 168 1.36 14.34 -3.43
CA ALA A 168 0.95 15.12 -4.60
C ALA A 168 1.33 16.61 -4.48
N LEU A 169 1.24 17.19 -3.28
CA LEU A 169 1.67 18.58 -3.04
C LEU A 169 3.18 18.79 -3.22
N HIS A 170 3.96 17.73 -3.07
CA HIS A 170 5.43 17.74 -3.23
C HIS A 170 5.90 17.07 -4.52
N CYS A 171 5.01 16.87 -5.49
CA CYS A 171 5.32 16.31 -6.82
C CYS A 171 5.97 14.92 -6.78
N VAL A 172 5.72 14.12 -5.73
CA VAL A 172 6.12 12.72 -5.65
C VAL A 172 4.92 11.86 -6.06
N ASP A 173 5.11 11.00 -7.05
CA ASP A 173 4.08 10.04 -7.43
C ASP A 173 3.81 9.07 -6.28
N ALA A 174 2.54 8.93 -5.90
CA ALA A 174 2.11 8.00 -4.88
C ALA A 174 0.90 7.20 -5.35
N ARG A 175 1.00 5.88 -5.26
CA ARG A 175 -0.11 4.98 -5.59
C ARG A 175 -0.43 4.03 -4.46
N CYS A 176 -1.73 3.95 -4.12
CA CYS A 176 -2.28 3.00 -3.17
C CYS A 176 -2.20 1.57 -3.72
N GLN A 177 -1.56 0.66 -3.00
CA GLN A 177 -1.41 -0.74 -3.39
C GLN A 177 -1.54 -1.65 -2.16
N THR A 178 -2.31 -2.73 -2.28
CA THR A 178 -2.49 -3.69 -1.17
C THR A 178 -1.49 -4.84 -1.21
N ARG A 179 -1.10 -5.34 -2.40
CA ARG A 179 -0.23 -6.53 -2.54
C ARG A 179 1.16 -6.30 -1.96
N ILE A 180 1.73 -5.10 -2.12
CA ILE A 180 3.02 -4.75 -1.50
C ILE A 180 2.86 -4.74 0.03
N ALA A 181 1.72 -4.26 0.55
CA ALA A 181 1.46 -4.28 1.99
C ALA A 181 1.30 -5.70 2.54
N VAL A 182 0.70 -6.62 1.77
CA VAL A 182 0.67 -8.04 2.13
C VAL A 182 2.09 -8.59 2.24
N ALA A 183 2.94 -8.34 1.25
CA ALA A 183 4.35 -8.77 1.29
C ALA A 183 5.09 -8.20 2.49
N ALA A 184 4.92 -6.91 2.78
CA ALA A 184 5.55 -6.26 3.93
C ALA A 184 5.12 -6.89 5.26
N ARG A 185 3.83 -7.19 5.41
CA ARG A 185 3.29 -7.87 6.59
C ARG A 185 3.88 -9.27 6.73
N LYS A 186 3.93 -10.05 5.66
CA LYS A 186 4.46 -11.42 5.67
C LYS A 186 5.98 -11.49 5.88
N LEU A 187 6.69 -10.44 5.51
CA LEU A 187 8.12 -10.29 5.79
C LEU A 187 8.41 -9.64 7.16
N GLY A 188 7.38 -9.32 7.94
CA GLY A 188 7.54 -8.72 9.27
C GLY A 188 8.00 -7.26 9.26
N LEU A 189 7.85 -6.56 8.14
CA LEU A 189 8.20 -5.13 8.04
C LEU A 189 7.15 -4.22 8.68
N ILE A 190 5.90 -4.68 8.76
CA ILE A 190 4.79 -4.00 9.42
C ILE A 190 3.96 -5.03 10.18
N HIS A 191 3.49 -4.68 11.39
CA HIS A 191 2.75 -5.58 12.28
C HIS A 191 1.24 -5.41 12.22
N ALA A 192 0.77 -4.55 11.33
CA ALA A 192 -0.64 -4.20 11.20
C ALA A 192 -1.52 -5.39 10.82
N ASP A 193 -2.74 -5.42 11.33
CA ASP A 193 -3.78 -6.39 10.96
C ASP A 193 -4.24 -6.19 9.51
N LEU A 194 -4.38 -4.94 9.11
CA LEU A 194 -4.70 -4.49 7.75
C LEU A 194 -3.77 -3.34 7.37
N ALA A 195 -3.15 -3.42 6.22
CA ALA A 195 -2.22 -2.38 5.76
C ALA A 195 -2.43 -2.02 4.28
N VAL A 196 -2.05 -0.80 3.96
CA VAL A 196 -1.98 -0.25 2.61
C VAL A 196 -0.58 0.29 2.38
N ALA A 197 -0.05 0.07 1.19
CA ALA A 197 1.21 0.64 0.73
C ALA A 197 0.92 1.86 -0.17
N LEU A 198 1.64 2.94 0.04
CA LEU A 198 1.77 4.05 -0.91
C LEU A 198 3.13 3.92 -1.59
N SER A 199 3.14 3.47 -2.83
CA SER A 199 4.33 3.35 -3.65
C SER A 199 4.82 4.73 -4.06
N LEU A 200 6.08 5.04 -3.80
CA LEU A 200 6.66 6.36 -4.06
C LEU A 200 7.64 6.30 -5.23
N SER A 201 7.51 7.25 -6.15
CA SER A 201 8.48 7.43 -7.21
C SER A 201 8.61 8.90 -7.62
N LEU A 202 9.85 9.29 -7.93
CA LEU A 202 10.20 10.62 -8.42
C LEU A 202 10.94 10.44 -9.75
N THR A 203 10.18 10.14 -10.82
CA THR A 203 10.67 9.83 -12.15
C THR A 203 9.92 10.63 -13.20
N HIS A 204 10.48 10.70 -14.42
CA HIS A 204 9.82 11.37 -15.57
C HIS A 204 8.51 10.68 -15.99
N LYS A 205 8.29 9.45 -15.53
CA LYS A 205 7.10 8.66 -15.83
C LYS A 205 6.63 7.93 -14.58
N ALA A 206 5.33 7.98 -14.32
CA ALA A 206 4.72 7.28 -13.20
C ALA A 206 4.76 5.76 -13.43
N ILE A 207 5.78 5.09 -12.90
CA ILE A 207 6.06 3.67 -13.14
C ILE A 207 4.98 2.73 -12.62
N THR A 208 4.14 3.18 -11.70
CA THR A 208 3.07 2.37 -11.09
C THR A 208 1.74 2.45 -11.85
N PHE A 209 1.60 3.36 -12.81
CA PHE A 209 0.33 3.56 -13.56
C PHE A 209 0.36 3.00 -14.97
N ASP A 210 1.50 3.08 -15.64
CA ASP A 210 1.64 2.68 -17.03
C ASP A 210 2.34 1.31 -17.13
N ARG A 211 1.60 0.27 -16.77
CA ARG A 211 2.11 -1.11 -16.70
C ARG A 211 1.30 -2.06 -17.54
N ARG A 212 1.98 -2.93 -18.27
CA ARG A 212 1.36 -4.03 -18.99
C ARG A 212 1.24 -5.26 -18.08
N MET A 213 0.22 -6.09 -18.33
CA MET A 213 0.12 -7.39 -17.69
C MET A 213 1.15 -8.33 -18.35
N PRO A 214 2.05 -8.96 -17.58
CA PRO A 214 2.98 -9.92 -18.16
C PRO A 214 2.26 -11.21 -18.53
N ASP A 215 2.76 -11.86 -19.57
CA ASP A 215 2.42 -13.25 -19.91
C ASP A 215 3.35 -14.18 -19.11
N ILE A 216 2.77 -15.04 -18.27
CA ILE A 216 3.53 -15.87 -17.33
C ILE A 216 3.26 -17.35 -17.63
N ASP A 217 4.32 -18.06 -17.95
CA ASP A 217 4.30 -19.52 -17.99
C ASP A 217 4.44 -20.09 -16.55
N TYR A 218 3.29 -20.36 -15.94
CA TYR A 218 3.24 -20.86 -14.57
C TYR A 218 3.74 -22.30 -14.43
N ASP A 219 3.70 -23.09 -15.49
CA ASP A 219 4.15 -24.49 -15.45
C ASP A 219 5.67 -24.53 -15.47
N ALA A 220 6.33 -23.69 -16.28
CA ALA A 220 7.77 -23.51 -16.25
C ALA A 220 8.27 -22.99 -14.88
N LEU A 221 7.54 -22.08 -14.25
CA LEU A 221 7.88 -21.56 -12.91
C LEU A 221 7.80 -22.64 -11.83
N THR A 222 6.81 -23.54 -11.91
CA THR A 222 6.65 -24.63 -10.95
C THR A 222 7.80 -25.62 -11.03
N LEU A 223 8.32 -25.90 -12.22
CA LEU A 223 9.46 -26.78 -12.43
C LEU A 223 10.76 -26.14 -11.89
N ALA A 224 10.96 -24.85 -12.06
CA ALA A 224 12.14 -24.13 -11.55
C ALA A 224 12.14 -23.98 -10.02
N SER A 225 10.98 -23.87 -9.39
CA SER A 225 10.86 -23.67 -7.94
C SER A 225 11.18 -24.92 -7.11
N THR A 226 11.18 -26.11 -7.71
CA THR A 226 11.63 -27.32 -7.02
C THR A 226 13.15 -27.36 -6.78
N GLU A 227 13.93 -26.51 -7.46
CA GLU A 227 15.39 -26.52 -7.34
C GLU A 227 15.99 -25.35 -6.53
N THR A 228 15.26 -24.25 -6.27
CA THR A 228 15.90 -23.01 -5.77
C THR A 228 15.17 -22.20 -4.68
N LEU A 229 14.11 -22.66 -4.07
CA LEU A 229 13.46 -21.91 -3.00
C LEU A 229 13.74 -22.47 -1.61
N PRO A 230 14.69 -21.91 -0.83
CA PRO A 230 14.81 -22.17 0.59
C PRO A 230 13.90 -21.18 1.36
N VAL A 231 12.61 -21.22 1.15
CA VAL A 231 11.67 -20.57 2.08
C VAL A 231 10.52 -21.54 2.27
N ALA A 232 10.60 -22.31 3.33
CA ALA A 232 9.44 -22.98 3.87
C ALA A 232 8.44 -21.87 4.24
N VAL A 233 7.38 -21.73 3.47
CA VAL A 233 6.21 -20.94 3.83
C VAL A 233 5.44 -21.78 4.85
N PRO A 234 5.42 -21.40 6.16
CA PRO A 234 4.57 -22.10 7.11
C PRO A 234 3.13 -21.79 6.74
N GLY A 235 2.33 -22.81 6.49
CA GLY A 235 0.89 -22.66 6.26
C GLY A 235 0.48 -22.59 4.79
N ALA A 236 0.78 -23.62 4.02
CA ALA A 236 0.05 -23.86 2.78
C ALA A 236 -1.44 -24.11 3.14
N ILE A 237 -2.26 -23.09 3.01
CA ILE A 237 -3.71 -23.27 2.97
C ILE A 237 -3.97 -24.16 1.76
N ARG A 238 -4.49 -25.35 1.98
CA ARG A 238 -4.95 -26.22 0.89
C ARG A 238 -5.93 -25.40 0.06
N ALA A 239 -5.51 -25.00 -1.13
CA ALA A 239 -6.40 -24.48 -2.13
C ALA A 239 -7.31 -25.64 -2.56
N ASP A 240 -8.50 -25.73 -1.98
CA ASP A 240 -9.58 -26.42 -2.65
C ASP A 240 -9.84 -25.66 -3.95
N GLY A 241 -9.19 -26.16 -5.00
CA GLY A 241 -9.22 -25.59 -6.34
C GLY A 241 -10.58 -25.76 -6.97
N ALA A 242 -11.50 -24.88 -6.68
CA ALA A 242 -12.70 -24.74 -7.49
C ALA A 242 -13.42 -23.43 -7.16
N ARG A 243 -12.85 -22.29 -7.51
CA ARG A 243 -13.67 -21.10 -7.76
C ARG A 243 -12.80 -19.98 -8.38
N ASN A 244 -12.59 -20.05 -9.65
CA ASN A 244 -12.70 -18.85 -10.50
C ASN A 244 -12.75 -19.21 -11.99
N LYS A 245 -13.79 -19.96 -12.39
CA LYS A 245 -14.31 -19.80 -13.73
C LYS A 245 -15.05 -18.48 -13.71
N GLN A 246 -14.47 -17.47 -14.35
CA GLN A 246 -15.18 -16.24 -14.67
C GLN A 246 -16.51 -16.60 -15.31
N GLN A 247 -17.58 -16.54 -14.52
CA GLN A 247 -18.91 -16.49 -15.12
C GLN A 247 -18.99 -15.23 -15.96
N PRO A 248 -19.38 -15.32 -17.25
CA PRO A 248 -19.63 -14.14 -18.05
C PRO A 248 -20.67 -13.28 -17.31
N ARG A 249 -20.34 -12.01 -17.06
CA ARG A 249 -21.24 -11.04 -16.45
C ARG A 249 -22.53 -11.04 -17.27
N GLN A 250 -23.63 -11.49 -16.68
CA GLN A 250 -24.95 -11.30 -17.26
C GLN A 250 -25.18 -9.79 -17.44
N PRO A 251 -25.67 -9.34 -18.60
CA PRO A 251 -25.96 -7.93 -18.80
C PRO A 251 -27.03 -7.50 -17.82
N THR A 252 -26.74 -6.48 -17.03
CA THR A 252 -27.69 -5.84 -16.12
C THR A 252 -28.91 -5.39 -16.91
N PRO A 253 -30.15 -5.75 -16.50
CA PRO A 253 -31.36 -5.30 -17.20
C PRO A 253 -31.41 -3.77 -17.14
N ARG A 254 -31.58 -3.13 -18.30
CA ARG A 254 -31.78 -1.69 -18.42
C ARG A 254 -32.99 -1.30 -17.56
N ARG A 255 -32.75 -0.47 -16.55
CA ARG A 255 -33.80 0.19 -15.78
C ARG A 255 -34.66 1.00 -16.75
N THR A 256 -35.85 0.53 -17.06
CA THR A 256 -36.87 1.30 -17.76
C THR A 256 -37.23 2.51 -16.90
N ARG A 257 -37.05 3.70 -17.46
CA ARG A 257 -37.50 4.97 -16.81
C ARG A 257 -38.98 4.89 -16.59
N ARG A 258 -39.42 5.02 -15.36
CA ARG A 258 -40.82 5.21 -14.98
C ARG A 258 -41.30 6.55 -15.58
N PRO A 259 -42.45 6.60 -16.26
CA PRO A 259 -43.00 7.88 -16.74
C PRO A 259 -43.32 8.77 -15.53
N PRO A 260 -43.29 10.13 -15.71
CA PRO A 260 -43.62 11.04 -14.65
C PRO A 260 -45.10 10.90 -14.28
N ALA A 261 -45.39 10.90 -12.97
CA ALA A 261 -46.75 10.91 -12.46
C ALA A 261 -47.43 12.22 -12.88
N ALA A 262 -48.64 12.12 -13.46
CA ALA A 262 -49.51 13.25 -13.72
C ALA A 262 -49.93 13.86 -12.37
N ASN A 263 -49.73 15.16 -12.23
CA ASN A 263 -50.25 15.94 -11.11
C ASN A 263 -51.77 16.18 -11.31
N PRO A 264 -52.55 16.14 -10.22
CA PRO A 264 -53.98 16.53 -10.25
C PRO A 264 -54.22 18.01 -10.48
#